data_ae082090834ce30c4415066da18cd3da
#
_entry.id   ae082090834ce30c4415066da18cd3da
#
_cell.length_a   1.000
_cell.length_b   1.000
_cell.length_c   1.000
_cell.angle_alpha   90.00
_cell.angle_beta   90.00
_cell.angle_gamma   90.00
#
_symmetry.space_group_name_H-M   'P 1'
#
loop_
_entity.id
_entity.type
_entity.pdbx_description
1 polymer ?
#
loop_
_entity_poly.entity_id
_entity_poly.type
_entity_poly.pdbx_seq_one_letter_code
_entity_poly.pdbx_strand_id
1 'polypeptide(L)'
;ILDIIHSGLPQAELAEKLSDYHENDLADALTALTPEERQKVYTALGVDTVAEIFSYLDDAEPYLKELDPERAARVISHMDSDDAVDALDDLEEDDKAKIVHQLDKDAADDVKLLLSYNEDEIGSCMTTNYICIRRDMTIRQAMSELVKQAGENDNISTLYVVDENEHFYGAIDLKDLLSLIHISEPTRLRRIS
;
A
#
# COMPACT_ATOMS: atom_id res chain seq x y z
N ILE A 1 -12.51 18.51 9.81
CA ILE A 1 -12.04 17.24 10.41
C ILE A 1 -11.98 17.37 11.92
N LEU A 2 -11.19 18.28 12.50
CA LEU A 2 -11.02 18.44 13.95
C LEU A 2 -12.36 18.61 14.70
N ASP A 3 -13.27 19.43 14.19
CA ASP A 3 -14.59 19.62 14.80
C ASP A 3 -15.42 18.31 14.81
N ILE A 4 -15.26 17.46 13.81
CA ILE A 4 -15.92 16.15 13.73
C ILE A 4 -15.35 15.23 14.83
N ILE A 5 -14.02 15.17 14.98
CA ILE A 5 -13.35 14.34 15.98
C ILE A 5 -13.72 14.79 17.40
N HIS A 6 -13.78 16.10 17.64
CA HIS A 6 -14.15 16.68 18.93
C HIS A 6 -15.65 16.63 19.25
N SER A 7 -16.50 16.31 18.28
CA SER A 7 -17.97 16.33 18.46
C SER A 7 -18.50 15.22 19.38
N GLY A 8 -17.66 14.24 19.75
CA GLY A 8 -18.07 13.13 20.61
C GLY A 8 -19.02 12.14 19.97
N LEU A 9 -19.01 12.01 18.64
CA LEU A 9 -19.84 11.08 17.88
C LEU A 9 -19.52 9.62 18.26
N PRO A 10 -20.50 8.72 18.13
CA PRO A 10 -20.27 7.27 18.16
C PRO A 10 -19.25 6.85 17.08
N GLN A 11 -18.46 5.81 17.36
CA GLN A 11 -17.37 5.35 16.49
C GLN A 11 -17.82 5.11 15.02
N ALA A 12 -18.97 4.48 14.80
CA ALA A 12 -19.46 4.21 13.45
C ALA A 12 -19.81 5.50 12.67
N GLU A 13 -20.38 6.49 13.36
CA GLU A 13 -20.74 7.78 12.77
C GLU A 13 -19.50 8.66 12.53
N LEU A 14 -18.48 8.52 13.39
CA LEU A 14 -17.17 9.13 13.23
C LEU A 14 -16.48 8.57 11.99
N ALA A 15 -16.45 7.25 11.84
CA ALA A 15 -15.87 6.58 10.67
C ALA A 15 -16.53 7.02 9.37
N GLU A 16 -17.88 7.03 9.30
CA GLU A 16 -18.65 7.47 8.14
C GLU A 16 -18.30 8.90 7.73
N LYS A 17 -18.18 9.80 8.71
CA LYS A 17 -17.85 11.21 8.41
C LYS A 17 -16.40 11.44 8.03
N LEU A 18 -15.48 10.64 8.57
CA LEU A 18 -14.04 10.75 8.25
C LEU A 18 -13.74 10.13 6.88
N SER A 19 -14.47 9.12 6.44
CA SER A 19 -14.31 8.51 5.11
C SER A 19 -14.67 9.43 3.93
N ASP A 20 -15.30 10.60 4.19
CA ASP A 20 -15.54 11.63 3.18
C ASP A 20 -14.26 12.47 2.88
N TYR A 21 -13.20 12.32 3.65
CA TYR A 21 -11.95 13.08 3.50
C TYR A 21 -10.84 12.21 2.92
N HIS A 22 -9.95 12.83 2.16
CA HIS A 22 -8.75 12.16 1.65
C HIS A 22 -7.76 11.87 2.79
N GLU A 23 -7.02 10.78 2.67
CA GLU A 23 -6.06 10.30 3.68
C GLU A 23 -5.00 11.35 4.00
N ASN A 24 -4.54 12.11 3.01
CA ASN A 24 -3.63 13.25 3.21
C ASN A 24 -4.22 14.33 4.14
N ASP A 25 -5.51 14.68 3.98
CA ASP A 25 -6.16 15.67 4.86
C ASP A 25 -6.32 15.11 6.29
N LEU A 26 -6.48 13.79 6.42
CA LEU A 26 -6.54 13.10 7.70
C LEU A 26 -5.15 13.04 8.36
N ALA A 27 -4.08 12.81 7.60
CA ALA A 27 -2.69 12.86 8.07
C ALA A 27 -2.36 14.25 8.65
N ASP A 28 -2.69 15.31 7.92
CA ASP A 28 -2.55 16.68 8.42
C ASP A 28 -3.32 16.92 9.73
N ALA A 29 -4.55 16.39 9.82
CA ALA A 29 -5.35 16.52 11.03
C ALA A 29 -4.76 15.77 12.23
N LEU A 30 -4.12 14.60 12.02
CA LEU A 30 -3.47 13.83 13.09
C LEU A 30 -2.40 14.64 13.81
N THR A 31 -1.68 15.52 13.11
CA THR A 31 -0.62 16.35 13.70
C THR A 31 -1.14 17.31 14.78
N ALA A 32 -2.41 17.70 14.69
CA ALA A 32 -3.05 18.64 15.61
C ALA A 32 -3.82 17.94 16.76
N LEU A 33 -3.90 16.62 16.76
CA LEU A 33 -4.62 15.83 17.76
C LEU A 33 -3.72 15.37 18.91
N THR A 34 -4.33 15.15 20.06
CA THR A 34 -3.67 14.46 21.18
C THR A 34 -3.59 12.94 20.90
N PRO A 35 -2.66 12.21 21.57
CA PRO A 35 -2.59 10.74 21.41
C PRO A 35 -3.92 10.02 21.67
N GLU A 36 -4.70 10.48 22.66
CA GLU A 36 -6.00 9.88 22.98
C GLU A 36 -7.05 10.11 21.90
N GLU A 37 -6.98 11.25 21.21
CA GLU A 37 -7.86 11.56 20.08
C GLU A 37 -7.46 10.76 18.84
N ARG A 38 -6.17 10.62 18.58
CA ARG A 38 -5.65 9.78 17.51
C ARG A 38 -6.07 8.31 17.68
N GLN A 39 -6.00 7.77 18.90
CA GLN A 39 -6.47 6.40 19.16
C GLN A 39 -7.96 6.19 18.83
N LYS A 40 -8.80 7.21 19.00
CA LYS A 40 -10.21 7.15 18.58
C LYS A 40 -10.33 7.12 17.06
N VAL A 41 -9.53 7.91 16.37
CA VAL A 41 -9.49 7.94 14.90
C VAL A 41 -9.03 6.58 14.37
N TYR A 42 -7.91 6.04 14.86
CA TYR A 42 -7.39 4.73 14.46
C TYR A 42 -8.41 3.59 14.67
N THR A 43 -9.13 3.68 15.80
CA THR A 43 -10.16 2.66 16.11
C THR A 43 -11.39 2.79 15.21
N ALA A 44 -11.73 4.02 14.78
CA ALA A 44 -12.87 4.28 13.93
C ALA A 44 -12.62 3.86 12.49
N LEU A 45 -11.48 4.23 11.93
CA LEU A 45 -11.17 4.04 10.51
C LEU A 45 -10.71 2.61 10.15
N GLY A 46 -10.14 1.88 11.12
CA GLY A 46 -9.58 0.56 10.85
C GLY A 46 -8.14 0.61 10.31
N VAL A 47 -7.54 -0.58 10.15
CA VAL A 47 -6.11 -0.71 9.87
C VAL A 47 -5.74 -0.26 8.46
N ASP A 48 -6.57 -0.60 7.46
CA ASP A 48 -6.29 -0.27 6.06
C ASP A 48 -6.20 1.25 5.84
N THR A 49 -7.23 1.99 6.24
CA THR A 49 -7.24 3.45 6.12
C THR A 49 -6.16 4.12 6.99
N VAL A 50 -5.82 3.54 8.15
CA VAL A 50 -4.73 4.06 8.99
C VAL A 50 -3.37 3.85 8.33
N ALA A 51 -3.16 2.74 7.64
CA ALA A 51 -1.95 2.50 6.85
C ALA A 51 -1.79 3.55 5.73
N GLU A 52 -2.87 3.77 4.95
CA GLU A 52 -2.89 4.81 3.91
C GLU A 52 -2.63 6.22 4.50
N ILE A 53 -3.21 6.56 5.66
CA ILE A 53 -2.94 7.84 6.32
C ILE A 53 -1.46 7.96 6.71
N PHE A 54 -0.86 6.89 7.22
CA PHE A 54 0.54 6.91 7.67
C PHE A 54 1.53 7.08 6.51
N SER A 55 1.20 6.61 5.30
CA SER A 55 1.99 6.86 4.09
C SER A 55 2.06 8.35 3.68
N TYR A 56 1.16 9.19 4.20
CA TYR A 56 1.18 10.64 3.98
C TYR A 56 1.86 11.43 5.11
N LEU A 57 2.37 10.77 6.15
CA LEU A 57 3.08 11.44 7.24
C LEU A 57 4.56 11.65 6.86
N ASP A 58 5.09 12.84 7.09
CA ASP A 58 6.53 13.13 6.91
C ASP A 58 7.41 12.33 7.89
N ASP A 59 6.86 11.97 9.06
CA ASP A 59 7.52 11.19 10.12
C ASP A 59 6.45 10.34 10.81
N ALA A 60 6.46 9.05 10.56
CA ALA A 60 5.51 8.09 11.11
C ALA A 60 5.92 7.58 12.52
N GLU A 61 7.18 7.78 12.94
CA GLU A 61 7.72 7.26 14.20
C GLU A 61 6.87 7.59 15.43
N PRO A 62 6.47 8.88 15.69
CA PRO A 62 5.70 9.24 16.87
C PRO A 62 4.34 8.52 16.94
N TYR A 63 3.74 8.29 15.79
CA TYR A 63 2.41 7.68 15.67
C TYR A 63 2.48 6.15 15.80
N LEU A 64 3.50 5.51 15.24
CA LEU A 64 3.76 4.09 15.42
C LEU A 64 4.07 3.74 16.87
N LYS A 65 4.81 4.59 17.59
CA LYS A 65 5.10 4.43 19.03
C LYS A 65 3.87 4.57 19.94
N GLU A 66 2.79 5.16 19.47
CA GLU A 66 1.51 5.21 20.19
C GLU A 66 0.72 3.90 20.10
N LEU A 67 1.07 3.03 19.15
CA LEU A 67 0.48 1.72 18.98
C LEU A 67 1.26 0.66 19.75
N ASP A 68 0.57 -0.39 20.19
CA ASP A 68 1.28 -1.59 20.62
C ASP A 68 1.93 -2.28 19.39
N PRO A 69 3.02 -3.06 19.59
CA PRO A 69 3.78 -3.63 18.49
C PRO A 69 2.95 -4.50 17.53
N GLU A 70 1.89 -5.15 18.01
CA GLU A 70 1.00 -5.96 17.17
C GLU A 70 0.16 -5.10 16.23
N ARG A 71 -0.35 -3.97 16.75
CA ARG A 71 -1.11 -3.01 15.93
C ARG A 71 -0.21 -2.28 14.95
N ALA A 72 0.96 -1.85 15.38
CA ALA A 72 1.95 -1.23 14.52
C ALA A 72 2.34 -2.17 13.37
N ALA A 73 2.62 -3.43 13.66
CA ALA A 73 2.91 -4.44 12.64
C ALA A 73 1.76 -4.62 11.65
N ARG A 74 0.51 -4.60 12.11
CA ARG A 74 -0.65 -4.68 11.20
C ARG A 74 -0.78 -3.45 10.31
N VAL A 75 -0.52 -2.24 10.82
CA VAL A 75 -0.51 -1.02 10.01
C VAL A 75 0.59 -1.12 8.95
N ILE A 76 1.81 -1.45 9.34
CA ILE A 76 2.96 -1.61 8.42
C ILE A 76 2.68 -2.71 7.36
N SER A 77 2.03 -3.83 7.74
CA SER A 77 1.69 -4.90 6.78
C SER A 77 0.64 -4.50 5.72
N HIS A 78 -0.06 -3.37 5.91
CA HIS A 78 -1.05 -2.84 4.96
C HIS A 78 -0.56 -1.59 4.23
N MET A 79 0.66 -1.14 4.50
CA MET A 79 1.32 -0.07 3.75
C MET A 79 1.96 -0.62 2.48
N ASP A 80 2.17 0.24 1.48
CA ASP A 80 3.06 -0.08 0.37
C ASP A 80 4.47 -0.39 0.90
N SER A 81 5.18 -1.28 0.24
CA SER A 81 6.45 -1.81 0.77
C SER A 81 7.54 -0.76 0.94
N ASP A 82 7.58 0.25 0.08
CA ASP A 82 8.47 1.40 0.17
C ASP A 82 8.10 2.29 1.37
N ASP A 83 6.83 2.67 1.52
CA ASP A 83 6.34 3.43 2.67
C ASP A 83 6.56 2.67 3.99
N ALA A 84 6.35 1.35 3.97
CA ALA A 84 6.60 0.49 5.13
C ALA A 84 8.08 0.50 5.57
N VAL A 85 9.01 0.50 4.61
CA VAL A 85 10.45 0.58 4.89
C VAL A 85 10.80 1.96 5.43
N ASP A 86 10.33 3.03 4.79
CA ASP A 86 10.58 4.40 5.24
C ASP A 86 10.07 4.62 6.68
N ALA A 87 8.85 4.18 6.97
CA ALA A 87 8.27 4.26 8.32
C ALA A 87 9.03 3.42 9.37
N LEU A 88 9.66 2.31 8.96
CA LEU A 88 10.49 1.48 9.83
C LEU A 88 11.90 2.04 10.02
N ASP A 89 12.45 2.74 9.02
CA ASP A 89 13.80 3.31 9.11
C ASP A 89 13.87 4.50 10.07
N ASP A 90 12.77 5.20 10.29
CA ASP A 90 12.64 6.26 11.28
C ASP A 90 12.65 5.72 12.74
N LEU A 91 12.39 4.42 12.95
CA LEU A 91 12.30 3.81 14.28
C LEU A 91 13.68 3.44 14.86
N GLU A 92 13.77 3.47 16.19
CA GLU A 92 14.91 2.88 16.89
C GLU A 92 14.97 1.37 16.66
N GLU A 93 16.19 0.79 16.54
CA GLU A 93 16.42 -0.63 16.22
C GLU A 93 15.62 -1.61 17.09
N ASP A 94 15.47 -1.32 18.40
CA ASP A 94 14.73 -2.19 19.33
C ASP A 94 13.22 -2.22 19.03
N ASP A 95 12.64 -1.11 18.58
CA ASP A 95 11.21 -0.99 18.26
C ASP A 95 10.95 -1.52 16.83
N LYS A 96 11.83 -1.20 15.88
CA LYS A 96 11.85 -1.79 14.54
C LYS A 96 11.86 -3.32 14.61
N ALA A 97 12.76 -3.90 15.40
CA ALA A 97 12.86 -5.36 15.55
C ALA A 97 11.58 -6.00 16.11
N LYS A 98 10.91 -5.34 17.08
CA LYS A 98 9.65 -5.83 17.65
C LYS A 98 8.52 -5.85 16.64
N ILE A 99 8.43 -4.81 15.80
CA ILE A 99 7.40 -4.68 14.77
C ILE A 99 7.67 -5.69 13.64
N VAL A 100 8.89 -5.71 13.09
CA VAL A 100 9.27 -6.62 11.99
C VAL A 100 9.05 -8.08 12.36
N HIS A 101 9.24 -8.46 13.63
CA HIS A 101 8.98 -9.83 14.08
C HIS A 101 7.48 -10.21 14.05
N GLN A 102 6.60 -9.23 14.04
CA GLN A 102 5.14 -9.42 14.08
C GLN A 102 4.46 -9.14 12.74
N LEU A 103 5.21 -8.71 11.71
CA LEU A 103 4.69 -8.56 10.35
C LEU A 103 4.13 -9.89 9.84
N ASP A 104 3.12 -9.84 9.00
CA ASP A 104 2.71 -11.02 8.25
C ASP A 104 3.84 -11.47 7.29
N LYS A 105 3.69 -12.66 6.73
CA LYS A 105 4.77 -13.26 5.95
C LYS A 105 5.10 -12.46 4.70
N ASP A 106 4.09 -11.97 4.00
CA ASP A 106 4.26 -11.33 2.69
C ASP A 106 4.89 -9.94 2.89
N ALA A 107 4.38 -9.13 3.82
CA ALA A 107 5.00 -7.85 4.22
C ALA A 107 6.44 -8.04 4.77
N ALA A 108 6.69 -9.11 5.55
CA ALA A 108 8.02 -9.39 6.07
C ALA A 108 9.01 -9.77 4.95
N ASP A 109 8.57 -10.46 3.91
CA ASP A 109 9.41 -10.84 2.78
C ASP A 109 9.71 -9.60 1.91
N ASP A 110 8.74 -8.71 1.68
CA ASP A 110 8.89 -7.46 0.95
C ASP A 110 9.82 -6.46 1.67
N VAL A 111 9.56 -6.21 2.95
CA VAL A 111 10.42 -5.35 3.79
C VAL A 111 11.87 -5.86 3.80
N LYS A 112 12.10 -7.17 3.95
CA LYS A 112 13.45 -7.74 3.89
C LYS A 112 14.11 -7.58 2.53
N LEU A 113 13.33 -7.69 1.46
CA LEU A 113 13.83 -7.47 0.10
C LEU A 113 14.34 -6.04 -0.05
N LEU A 114 13.54 -5.04 0.30
CA LEU A 114 13.93 -3.64 0.19
C LEU A 114 15.08 -3.28 1.12
N LEU A 115 15.04 -3.68 2.39
CA LEU A 115 16.13 -3.49 3.36
C LEU A 115 17.44 -4.22 2.99
N SER A 116 17.42 -5.12 2.00
CA SER A 116 18.66 -5.76 1.49
C SER A 116 19.50 -4.83 0.61
N TYR A 117 18.93 -3.73 0.13
CA TYR A 117 19.61 -2.72 -0.67
C TYR A 117 20.15 -1.60 0.23
N ASN A 118 21.26 -0.99 -0.17
CA ASN A 118 21.77 0.21 0.50
C ASN A 118 21.04 1.44 -0.02
N GLU A 119 21.01 2.52 0.76
CA GLU A 119 20.32 3.79 0.40
C GLU A 119 20.77 4.40 -0.94
N ASP A 120 22.00 4.13 -1.38
CA ASP A 120 22.57 4.59 -2.65
C ASP A 120 22.31 3.63 -3.83
N GLU A 121 21.67 2.50 -3.59
CA GLU A 121 21.26 1.53 -4.63
C GLU A 121 19.84 1.82 -5.11
N ILE A 122 19.60 1.70 -6.41
CA ILE A 122 18.26 1.94 -6.99
C ILE A 122 17.19 0.98 -6.44
N GLY A 123 17.61 -0.16 -5.92
CA GLY A 123 16.75 -1.15 -5.27
C GLY A 123 16.08 -0.63 -4.00
N SER A 124 16.68 0.34 -3.30
CA SER A 124 16.07 0.97 -2.12
C SER A 124 14.86 1.84 -2.45
N CYS A 125 14.74 2.29 -3.72
CA CYS A 125 13.62 3.10 -4.21
C CYS A 125 12.56 2.24 -4.94
N MET A 126 12.58 0.92 -4.78
CA MET A 126 11.60 0.02 -5.41
C MET A 126 10.35 -0.08 -4.55
N THR A 127 9.21 -0.31 -5.22
CA THR A 127 7.99 -0.79 -4.57
C THR A 127 7.65 -2.18 -5.07
N THR A 128 6.98 -3.00 -4.27
CA THR A 128 6.37 -4.26 -4.71
C THR A 128 4.91 -4.09 -5.16
N ASN A 129 4.36 -2.88 -5.01
CA ASN A 129 3.00 -2.53 -5.42
C ASN A 129 2.90 -2.33 -6.94
N TYR A 130 2.82 -3.43 -7.70
CA TYR A 130 2.64 -3.40 -9.15
C TYR A 130 1.93 -4.64 -9.68
N ILE A 131 1.24 -4.47 -10.81
CA ILE A 131 0.55 -5.57 -11.50
C ILE A 131 1.51 -6.26 -12.48
N CYS A 132 1.64 -7.58 -12.34
CA CYS A 132 2.46 -8.41 -13.20
C CYS A 132 1.62 -9.41 -13.98
N ILE A 133 1.78 -9.46 -15.31
CA ILE A 133 1.09 -10.39 -16.19
C ILE A 133 2.07 -11.14 -17.08
N ARG A 134 1.70 -12.34 -17.54
CA ARG A 134 2.57 -13.15 -18.37
C ARG A 134 2.35 -12.87 -19.85
N ARG A 135 3.42 -12.84 -20.62
CA ARG A 135 3.45 -12.62 -22.06
C ARG A 135 2.59 -13.62 -22.86
N ASP A 136 2.45 -14.86 -22.39
CA ASP A 136 1.70 -15.92 -23.06
C ASP A 136 0.19 -15.87 -22.82
N MET A 137 -0.27 -14.99 -21.92
CA MET A 137 -1.68 -14.80 -21.61
C MET A 137 -2.44 -14.20 -22.79
N THR A 138 -3.70 -14.59 -22.91
CA THR A 138 -4.68 -13.87 -23.72
C THR A 138 -5.13 -12.61 -22.99
N ILE A 139 -5.67 -11.62 -23.71
CA ILE A 139 -6.19 -10.39 -23.12
C ILE A 139 -7.21 -10.68 -21.99
N ARG A 140 -8.09 -11.67 -22.19
CA ARG A 140 -9.06 -12.07 -21.19
C ARG A 140 -8.40 -12.65 -19.90
N GLN A 141 -7.33 -13.42 -20.06
CA GLN A 141 -6.57 -13.95 -18.93
C GLN A 141 -5.82 -12.83 -18.21
N ALA A 142 -5.19 -11.92 -18.97
CA ALA A 142 -4.52 -10.75 -18.39
C ALA A 142 -5.49 -9.85 -17.59
N MET A 143 -6.70 -9.64 -18.11
CA MET A 143 -7.75 -8.92 -17.37
C MET A 143 -8.20 -9.64 -16.10
N SER A 144 -8.30 -10.97 -16.16
CA SER A 144 -8.65 -11.75 -14.97
C SER A 144 -7.54 -11.70 -13.92
N GLU A 145 -6.29 -11.68 -14.35
CA GLU A 145 -5.14 -11.58 -13.47
C GLU A 145 -5.03 -10.18 -12.86
N LEU A 146 -5.22 -9.14 -13.68
CA LEU A 146 -5.34 -7.75 -13.18
C LEU A 146 -6.38 -7.63 -12.07
N VAL A 147 -7.60 -8.14 -12.26
CA VAL A 147 -8.68 -8.04 -11.26
C VAL A 147 -8.32 -8.74 -9.95
N LYS A 148 -7.56 -9.83 -10.00
CA LYS A 148 -7.10 -10.51 -8.78
C LYS A 148 -6.07 -9.67 -8.03
N GLN A 149 -5.07 -9.13 -8.75
CA GLN A 149 -3.98 -8.39 -8.16
C GLN A 149 -4.40 -6.97 -7.73
N ALA A 150 -5.38 -6.36 -8.41
CA ALA A 150 -5.89 -5.02 -8.09
C ALA A 150 -6.63 -4.92 -6.74
N GLY A 151 -6.87 -6.04 -6.04
CA GLY A 151 -7.36 -6.04 -4.66
C GLY A 151 -6.26 -5.83 -3.62
N GLU A 152 -5.00 -5.98 -4.02
CA GLU A 152 -3.82 -5.92 -3.15
C GLU A 152 -2.81 -4.87 -3.65
N ASN A 153 -3.05 -4.26 -4.82
CA ASN A 153 -2.15 -3.30 -5.45
C ASN A 153 -2.94 -2.12 -6.00
N ASP A 154 -2.56 -0.92 -5.61
CA ASP A 154 -3.19 0.34 -6.04
C ASP A 154 -2.60 0.88 -7.35
N ASN A 155 -1.35 0.56 -7.65
CA ASN A 155 -0.68 0.98 -8.87
C ASN A 155 -1.05 0.12 -10.06
N ILE A 156 -2.29 0.28 -10.54
CA ILE A 156 -2.88 -0.48 -11.65
C ILE A 156 -2.76 0.20 -13.01
N SER A 157 -2.24 1.42 -13.08
CA SER A 157 -2.17 2.20 -14.33
C SER A 157 -1.26 1.57 -15.38
N THR A 158 -0.19 0.92 -14.94
CA THR A 158 0.78 0.23 -15.78
C THR A 158 0.90 -1.24 -15.34
N LEU A 159 0.73 -2.15 -16.29
CA LEU A 159 0.93 -3.58 -16.07
C LEU A 159 2.29 -3.99 -16.63
N TYR A 160 3.08 -4.68 -15.82
CA TYR A 160 4.37 -5.21 -16.24
C TYR A 160 4.19 -6.60 -16.82
N VAL A 161 4.83 -6.84 -17.98
CA VAL A 161 4.77 -8.11 -18.69
C VAL A 161 6.07 -8.87 -18.49
N VAL A 162 5.97 -10.12 -18.05
CA VAL A 162 7.11 -11.01 -17.88
C VAL A 162 7.05 -12.20 -18.83
N ASP A 163 8.20 -12.79 -19.13
CA ASP A 163 8.30 -14.03 -19.88
C ASP A 163 8.06 -15.26 -18.97
N GLU A 164 8.28 -16.45 -19.50
CA GLU A 164 8.12 -17.75 -18.80
C GLU A 164 9.18 -17.99 -17.70
N ASN A 165 10.25 -17.19 -17.66
CA ASN A 165 11.30 -17.22 -16.65
C ASN A 165 11.22 -16.03 -15.69
N GLU A 166 10.08 -15.31 -15.67
CA GLU A 166 9.85 -14.12 -14.87
C GLU A 166 10.75 -12.93 -15.21
N HIS A 167 11.40 -12.92 -16.37
CA HIS A 167 12.16 -11.77 -16.82
C HIS A 167 11.25 -10.70 -17.41
N PHE A 168 11.53 -9.46 -17.09
CA PHE A 168 10.83 -8.31 -17.66
C PHE A 168 10.86 -8.33 -19.18
N TYR A 169 9.69 -8.29 -19.82
CA TYR A 169 9.52 -8.28 -21.26
C TYR A 169 9.06 -6.92 -21.78
N GLY A 170 8.24 -6.19 -21.01
CA GLY A 170 7.69 -4.91 -21.41
C GLY A 170 6.62 -4.43 -20.43
N ALA A 171 5.99 -3.32 -20.75
CA ALA A 171 4.89 -2.76 -19.98
C ALA A 171 3.71 -2.41 -20.89
N ILE A 172 2.51 -2.38 -20.33
CA ILE A 172 1.25 -2.06 -21.01
C ILE A 172 0.46 -1.10 -20.14
N ASP A 173 -0.04 -0.02 -20.70
CA ASP A 173 -0.98 0.83 -20.00
C ASP A 173 -2.34 0.15 -19.83
N LEU A 174 -2.96 0.25 -18.67
CA LEU A 174 -4.30 -0.28 -18.42
C LEU A 174 -5.30 0.18 -19.48
N LYS A 175 -5.20 1.44 -19.91
CA LYS A 175 -6.04 2.02 -20.96
C LYS A 175 -5.92 1.25 -22.28
N ASP A 176 -4.71 0.83 -22.66
CA ASP A 176 -4.46 0.09 -23.88
C ASP A 176 -5.00 -1.34 -23.75
N LEU A 177 -4.79 -1.99 -22.62
CA LEU A 177 -5.37 -3.30 -22.36
C LEU A 177 -6.90 -3.27 -22.42
N LEU A 178 -7.54 -2.26 -21.81
CA LEU A 178 -8.99 -2.06 -21.84
C LEU A 178 -9.52 -1.85 -23.27
N SER A 179 -8.78 -1.15 -24.13
CA SER A 179 -9.18 -0.92 -25.53
C SER A 179 -9.27 -2.21 -26.35
N LEU A 180 -8.54 -3.23 -25.93
CA LEU A 180 -8.45 -4.53 -26.62
C LEU A 180 -9.52 -5.54 -26.18
N ILE A 181 -10.27 -5.29 -25.10
CA ILE A 181 -11.31 -6.21 -24.59
C ILE A 181 -12.40 -6.48 -25.64
N HIS A 182 -12.70 -5.50 -26.48
CA HIS A 182 -13.76 -5.60 -27.50
C HIS A 182 -13.31 -6.31 -28.80
N ILE A 183 -12.02 -6.67 -28.90
CA ILE A 183 -11.52 -7.40 -30.05
C ILE A 183 -11.90 -8.87 -29.88
N SER A 184 -12.79 -9.35 -30.70
CA SER A 184 -13.43 -10.68 -30.62
C SER A 184 -12.51 -11.89 -30.98
N GLU A 185 -11.27 -11.64 -31.35
CA GLU A 185 -10.28 -12.69 -31.57
C GLU A 185 -9.37 -12.88 -30.34
N PRO A 186 -8.89 -14.10 -30.05
CA PRO A 186 -7.94 -14.36 -28.97
C PRO A 186 -6.56 -13.76 -29.30
N THR A 187 -6.47 -12.44 -29.18
CA THR A 187 -5.22 -11.72 -29.41
C THR A 187 -4.32 -11.94 -28.21
N ARG A 188 -3.15 -12.53 -28.44
CA ARG A 188 -2.12 -12.66 -27.41
C ARG A 188 -1.33 -11.36 -27.32
N LEU A 189 -0.85 -11.03 -26.12
CA LEU A 189 -0.03 -9.84 -25.82
C LEU A 189 1.25 -9.69 -26.69
N ARG A 190 1.61 -10.71 -27.46
CA ARG A 190 2.78 -10.72 -28.38
C ARG A 190 2.79 -9.62 -29.46
N ARG A 191 1.69 -8.87 -29.66
CA ARG A 191 1.57 -7.84 -30.70
C ARG A 191 1.60 -6.40 -30.17
N ILE A 192 1.83 -6.24 -28.88
CA ILE A 192 1.87 -4.93 -28.25
C ILE A 192 3.33 -4.65 -27.92
N SER A 193 4.01 -3.97 -28.81
CA SER A 193 5.37 -3.42 -28.64
C SER A 193 5.40 -2.06 -29.30
#